data_229c2b1703ac0b19f1606c1fb4515834
#
_entry.id   229c2b1703ac0b19f1606c1fb4515834
#
_cell.length_a   1.000
_cell.length_b   1.000
_cell.length_c   1.000
_cell.angle_alpha   90.00
_cell.angle_beta   90.00
_cell.angle_gamma   90.00
#
_symmetry.space_group_name_H-M   'P 1'
#
loop_
_entity.id
_entity.type
_entity.pdbx_description
1 polymer ?
#
loop_
_entity_poly.entity_id
_entity_poly.type
_entity_poly.pdbx_seq_one_letter_code
_entity_poly.pdbx_strand_id
1 'polypeptide(L)'
;MPTRRTFLALALPAALAACGGSRDTVTRRPQGPAEINHLISRYARIYDIPESLIHETVARESGYNPAARNGPYYGLMQIHPQTARTMGFRGDPSDLLDAETNLIYAGKYLRGAWLVSRGSHDRAHMWYRKGYYYEAKRMGLLEETGLRG
;
A
#
# COMPACT_ATOMS: atom_id res chain seq x y z
N MET A 1 -9.52 -70.88 -47.15
CA MET A 1 -8.65 -69.69 -46.90
C MET A 1 -9.39 -68.71 -46.03
N PRO A 2 -9.05 -68.48 -44.75
CA PRO A 2 -9.77 -67.62 -43.89
C PRO A 2 -9.06 -66.24 -43.80
N THR A 3 -9.82 -65.23 -44.04
CA THR A 3 -9.44 -63.82 -43.91
C THR A 3 -9.44 -63.38 -42.43
N ARG A 4 -8.32 -62.98 -41.93
CA ARG A 4 -8.16 -62.37 -40.61
C ARG A 4 -8.77 -60.96 -40.57
N ARG A 5 -9.77 -60.76 -39.75
CA ARG A 5 -10.28 -59.44 -39.39
C ARG A 5 -9.50 -58.95 -38.14
N THR A 6 -8.68 -57.94 -38.39
CA THR A 6 -7.97 -57.21 -37.34
C THR A 6 -8.93 -56.18 -36.71
N PHE A 7 -9.29 -56.34 -35.42
CA PHE A 7 -10.01 -55.31 -34.68
C PHE A 7 -8.98 -54.30 -34.15
N LEU A 8 -9.11 -53.09 -34.64
CA LEU A 8 -8.34 -51.96 -34.15
C LEU A 8 -9.08 -51.38 -32.92
N ALA A 9 -8.56 -51.61 -31.74
CA ALA A 9 -9.07 -50.99 -30.51
C ALA A 9 -8.54 -49.55 -30.43
N LEU A 10 -9.45 -48.59 -30.54
CA LEU A 10 -9.16 -47.17 -30.36
C LEU A 10 -9.17 -46.87 -28.85
N ALA A 11 -8.01 -46.73 -28.26
CA ALA A 11 -7.88 -46.26 -26.90
C ALA A 11 -7.92 -44.72 -26.89
N LEU A 12 -8.98 -44.13 -26.32
CA LEU A 12 -9.02 -42.70 -26.00
C LEU A 12 -8.17 -42.43 -24.75
N PRO A 13 -7.24 -41.48 -24.81
CA PRO A 13 -6.64 -40.98 -23.55
C PRO A 13 -7.59 -40.00 -22.87
N ALA A 14 -7.98 -40.31 -21.64
CA ALA A 14 -8.68 -39.39 -20.78
C ALA A 14 -7.70 -38.27 -20.36
N ALA A 15 -7.90 -37.08 -20.89
CA ALA A 15 -7.20 -35.88 -20.45
C ALA A 15 -7.76 -35.46 -19.08
N LEU A 16 -6.99 -35.74 -18.01
CA LEU A 16 -7.21 -35.09 -16.71
C LEU A 16 -6.83 -33.62 -16.82
N ALA A 17 -7.83 -32.77 -16.93
CA ALA A 17 -7.68 -31.33 -16.73
C ALA A 17 -7.36 -31.07 -15.26
N ALA A 18 -6.08 -30.98 -14.91
CA ALA A 18 -5.64 -30.44 -13.64
C ALA A 18 -5.93 -28.92 -13.66
N CYS A 19 -7.00 -28.50 -13.00
CA CYS A 19 -7.21 -27.11 -12.62
C CYS A 19 -6.17 -26.75 -11.57
N GLY A 20 -4.95 -26.44 -12.06
CA GLY A 20 -3.93 -25.73 -11.26
C GLY A 20 -4.40 -24.30 -11.09
N GLY A 21 -4.98 -23.98 -9.92
CA GLY A 21 -5.21 -22.60 -9.52
C GLY A 21 -3.86 -21.89 -9.49
N SER A 22 -3.57 -21.10 -10.51
CA SER A 22 -2.50 -20.12 -10.48
C SER A 22 -2.79 -19.19 -9.32
N ARG A 23 -2.06 -19.36 -8.22
CA ARG A 23 -1.87 -18.26 -7.29
C ARG A 23 -1.11 -17.21 -8.08
N ASP A 24 -1.81 -16.17 -8.52
CA ASP A 24 -1.19 -14.98 -9.05
C ASP A 24 -0.30 -14.40 -7.96
N THR A 25 0.94 -14.84 -7.93
CA THR A 25 2.02 -14.11 -7.28
C THR A 25 2.10 -12.81 -8.06
N VAL A 26 1.44 -11.76 -7.56
CA VAL A 26 1.62 -10.41 -8.06
C VAL A 26 3.11 -10.12 -7.93
N THR A 27 3.81 -10.30 -9.03
CA THR A 27 5.24 -9.98 -9.11
C THR A 27 5.30 -8.46 -9.00
N ARG A 28 5.59 -7.99 -7.79
CA ARG A 28 5.73 -6.57 -7.47
C ARG A 28 6.86 -6.01 -8.33
N ARG A 29 6.51 -5.25 -9.38
CA ARG A 29 7.50 -4.57 -10.23
C ARG A 29 8.29 -3.60 -9.36
N PRO A 30 9.63 -3.55 -9.49
CA PRO A 30 10.42 -2.48 -8.90
C PRO A 30 9.88 -1.14 -9.40
N GLN A 31 9.39 -0.32 -8.50
CA GLN A 31 8.86 1.00 -8.83
C GLN A 31 10.02 1.98 -8.90
N GLY A 32 10.26 2.54 -10.09
CA GLY A 32 11.30 3.54 -10.31
C GLY A 32 10.94 4.92 -9.74
N PRO A 33 11.93 5.83 -9.59
CA PRO A 33 11.69 7.17 -9.04
C PRO A 33 10.59 7.97 -9.75
N ALA A 34 10.48 7.86 -11.07
CA ALA A 34 9.45 8.55 -11.86
C ALA A 34 8.03 8.07 -11.53
N GLU A 35 7.85 6.77 -11.31
CA GLU A 35 6.57 6.19 -10.92
C GLU A 35 6.17 6.62 -9.51
N ILE A 36 7.13 6.64 -8.57
CA ILE A 36 6.88 7.14 -7.21
C ILE A 36 6.47 8.60 -7.23
N ASN A 37 7.12 9.45 -8.02
CA ASN A 37 6.75 10.85 -8.16
C ASN A 37 5.33 11.02 -8.72
N HIS A 38 4.95 10.21 -9.72
CA HIS A 38 3.60 10.21 -10.26
C HIS A 38 2.55 9.80 -9.20
N LEU A 39 2.84 8.79 -8.41
CA LEU A 39 1.99 8.37 -7.31
C LEU A 39 1.88 9.47 -6.25
N ILE A 40 2.98 10.12 -5.86
CA ILE A 40 2.97 11.23 -4.90
C ILE A 40 2.06 12.36 -5.39
N SER A 41 2.23 12.80 -6.64
CA SER A 41 1.37 13.84 -7.24
C SER A 41 -0.10 13.45 -7.25
N ARG A 42 -0.40 12.18 -7.52
CA ARG A 42 -1.78 11.64 -7.51
C ARG A 42 -2.39 11.69 -6.11
N TYR A 43 -1.67 11.19 -5.10
CA TYR A 43 -2.18 11.12 -3.73
C TYR A 43 -2.20 12.48 -3.03
N ALA A 44 -1.33 13.42 -3.39
CA ALA A 44 -1.42 14.80 -2.95
C ALA A 44 -2.77 15.43 -3.32
N ARG A 45 -3.21 15.22 -4.56
CA ARG A 45 -4.54 15.68 -5.03
C ARG A 45 -5.68 14.94 -4.35
N ILE A 46 -5.60 13.61 -4.18
CA ILE A 46 -6.65 12.80 -3.54
C ILE A 46 -6.86 13.23 -2.09
N TYR A 47 -5.78 13.54 -1.37
CA TYR A 47 -5.84 13.90 0.04
C TYR A 47 -5.92 15.39 0.29
N ASP A 48 -5.88 16.22 -0.76
CA ASP A 48 -5.87 17.68 -0.67
C ASP A 48 -4.83 18.19 0.33
N ILE A 49 -3.58 17.76 0.12
CA ILE A 49 -2.41 18.18 0.89
C ILE A 49 -1.28 18.61 -0.07
N PRO A 50 -0.35 19.49 0.38
CA PRO A 50 0.77 19.89 -0.45
C PRO A 50 1.60 18.69 -0.92
N GLU A 51 1.86 18.61 -2.22
CA GLU A 51 2.71 17.56 -2.80
C GLU A 51 4.11 17.59 -2.18
N SER A 52 4.64 18.79 -1.90
CA SER A 52 5.91 18.99 -1.21
C SER A 52 5.94 18.34 0.18
N LEU A 53 4.82 18.33 0.91
CA LEU A 53 4.74 17.68 2.22
C LEU A 53 4.93 16.17 2.12
N ILE A 54 4.34 15.52 1.10
CA ILE A 54 4.55 14.08 0.87
C ILE A 54 5.99 13.82 0.47
N HIS A 55 6.57 14.62 -0.45
CA HIS A 55 7.97 14.50 -0.86
C HIS A 55 8.93 14.63 0.31
N GLU A 56 8.74 15.63 1.17
CA GLU A 56 9.55 15.81 2.37
C GLU A 56 9.45 14.62 3.33
N THR A 57 8.24 14.08 3.51
CA THR A 57 8.03 12.88 4.34
C THR A 57 8.73 11.67 3.76
N VAL A 58 8.52 11.37 2.47
CA VAL A 58 9.17 10.24 1.78
C VAL A 58 10.70 10.36 1.81
N ALA A 59 11.24 11.55 1.57
CA ALA A 59 12.67 11.78 1.64
C ALA A 59 13.25 11.52 3.03
N ARG A 60 12.57 11.99 4.08
CA ARG A 60 13.00 11.82 5.48
C ARG A 60 12.87 10.38 5.96
N GLU A 61 11.80 9.70 5.59
CA GLU A 61 11.46 8.37 6.15
C GLU A 61 12.18 7.22 5.44
N SER A 62 12.39 7.30 4.12
CA SER A 62 12.95 6.18 3.35
C SER A 62 13.95 6.57 2.28
N GLY A 63 14.16 7.87 2.00
CA GLY A 63 14.94 8.29 0.85
C GLY A 63 14.35 7.76 -0.48
N TYR A 64 13.03 7.74 -0.62
CA TYR A 64 12.30 7.19 -1.77
C TYR A 64 12.47 5.68 -1.99
N ASN A 65 12.82 4.92 -0.97
CA ASN A 65 12.91 3.46 -1.05
C ASN A 65 11.60 2.80 -0.61
N PRO A 66 10.79 2.25 -1.52
CA PRO A 66 9.52 1.60 -1.16
C PRO A 66 9.74 0.32 -0.35
N ALA A 67 10.89 -0.35 -0.51
CA ALA A 67 11.23 -1.57 0.22
C ALA A 67 11.87 -1.31 1.58
N ALA A 68 11.96 -0.04 2.02
CA ALA A 68 12.59 0.30 3.29
C ALA A 68 11.84 -0.33 4.47
N ARG A 69 12.62 -0.89 5.40
CA ARG A 69 12.14 -1.38 6.72
C ARG A 69 13.07 -0.88 7.81
N ASN A 70 12.47 -0.27 8.84
CA ASN A 70 13.19 0.13 10.03
C ASN A 70 12.41 -0.31 11.26
N GLY A 71 12.81 -1.42 11.86
CA GLY A 71 12.05 -2.05 12.93
C GLY A 71 10.63 -2.40 12.51
N PRO A 72 9.59 -1.89 13.20
CA PRO A 72 8.19 -2.16 12.89
C PRO A 72 7.60 -1.27 11.78
N TYR A 73 8.41 -0.41 11.14
CA TYR A 73 7.97 0.56 10.14
C TYR A 73 8.28 0.09 8.72
N TYR A 74 7.36 0.37 7.79
CA TYR A 74 7.37 -0.16 6.43
C TYR A 74 7.24 0.91 5.35
N GLY A 75 8.01 0.75 4.29
CA GLY A 75 7.82 1.39 2.99
C GLY A 75 8.21 2.86 2.91
N LEU A 76 7.71 3.53 1.89
CA LEU A 76 8.08 4.91 1.53
C LEU A 76 7.98 5.92 2.67
N MET A 77 6.92 5.83 3.45
CA MET A 77 6.61 6.78 4.53
C MET A 77 6.76 6.14 5.91
N GLN A 78 7.39 4.97 6.01
CA GLN A 78 7.68 4.27 7.26
C GLN A 78 6.48 4.22 8.21
N ILE A 79 5.36 3.68 7.71
CA ILE A 79 4.15 3.53 8.52
C ILE A 79 4.18 2.25 9.36
N HIS A 80 3.72 2.34 10.60
CA HIS A 80 3.48 1.16 11.43
C HIS A 80 2.21 0.43 10.97
N PRO A 81 2.18 -0.92 10.87
CA PRO A 81 0.99 -1.67 10.45
C PRO A 81 -0.26 -1.37 11.28
N GLN A 82 -0.11 -1.15 12.59
CA GLN A 82 -1.21 -0.76 13.46
C GLN A 82 -1.82 0.59 13.04
N THR A 83 -0.97 1.59 12.72
CA THR A 83 -1.42 2.89 12.23
C THR A 83 -2.10 2.75 10.87
N ALA A 84 -1.54 1.93 9.97
CA ALA A 84 -2.18 1.66 8.69
C ALA A 84 -3.57 1.02 8.86
N ARG A 85 -3.74 0.13 9.84
CA ARG A 85 -5.04 -0.47 10.16
C ARG A 85 -6.06 0.55 10.65
N THR A 86 -5.67 1.56 11.42
CA THR A 86 -6.58 2.65 11.79
C THR A 86 -7.04 3.46 10.58
N MET A 87 -6.23 3.48 9.51
CA MET A 87 -6.57 4.13 8.24
C MET A 87 -7.36 3.22 7.27
N GLY A 88 -7.67 2.00 7.69
CA GLY A 88 -8.47 1.05 6.91
C GLY A 88 -7.69 -0.08 6.23
N PHE A 89 -6.38 -0.18 6.45
CA PHE A 89 -5.56 -1.28 5.91
C PHE A 89 -5.99 -2.63 6.48
N ARG A 90 -6.08 -3.66 5.60
CA ARG A 90 -6.48 -5.03 5.98
C ARG A 90 -5.56 -6.12 5.41
N GLY A 91 -4.46 -5.72 4.72
CA GLY A 91 -3.50 -6.64 4.15
C GLY A 91 -2.44 -7.13 5.13
N ASP A 92 -1.49 -7.90 4.61
CA ASP A 92 -0.31 -8.30 5.34
C ASP A 92 0.65 -7.11 5.51
N PRO A 93 1.39 -7.02 6.62
CA PRO A 93 2.34 -5.92 6.82
C PRO A 93 3.32 -5.73 5.66
N SER A 94 3.73 -6.81 4.98
CA SER A 94 4.60 -6.75 3.80
C SER A 94 4.00 -6.03 2.60
N ASP A 95 2.66 -5.91 2.52
CA ASP A 95 2.01 -5.17 1.45
C ASP A 95 2.27 -3.66 1.55
N LEU A 96 2.63 -3.18 2.74
CA LEU A 96 3.06 -1.80 2.96
C LEU A 96 4.44 -1.47 2.34
N LEU A 97 5.14 -2.45 1.81
CA LEU A 97 6.36 -2.27 1.01
C LEU A 97 6.06 -1.96 -0.47
N ASP A 98 4.81 -2.00 -0.87
CA ASP A 98 4.37 -1.50 -2.16
C ASP A 98 4.17 0.02 -2.08
N ALA A 99 4.70 0.76 -3.05
CA ALA A 99 4.70 2.23 -3.00
C ALA A 99 3.30 2.81 -2.99
N GLU A 100 2.39 2.29 -3.82
CA GLU A 100 1.02 2.79 -3.89
C GLU A 100 0.24 2.42 -2.63
N THR A 101 0.34 1.19 -2.16
CA THR A 101 -0.28 0.74 -0.91
C THR A 101 0.19 1.59 0.27
N ASN A 102 1.49 1.90 0.34
CA ASN A 102 2.04 2.75 1.39
C ASN A 102 1.46 4.17 1.33
N LEU A 103 1.44 4.79 0.15
CA LEU A 103 0.88 6.14 -0.04
C LEU A 103 -0.63 6.21 0.24
N ILE A 104 -1.39 5.14 -0.01
CA ILE A 104 -2.81 5.08 0.34
C ILE A 104 -2.99 5.26 1.85
N TYR A 105 -2.32 4.49 2.67
CA TYR A 105 -2.58 4.47 4.12
C TYR A 105 -1.74 5.48 4.89
N ALA A 106 -0.45 5.60 4.57
CA ALA A 106 0.41 6.59 5.18
C ALA A 106 0.08 8.02 4.71
N GLY A 107 -0.30 8.21 3.45
CA GLY A 107 -0.77 9.49 2.93
C GLY A 107 -2.06 9.95 3.62
N LYS A 108 -3.00 9.02 3.83
CA LYS A 108 -4.22 9.31 4.60
C LYS A 108 -3.90 9.72 6.05
N TYR A 109 -2.94 9.03 6.68
CA TYR A 109 -2.49 9.39 8.02
C TYR A 109 -1.77 10.75 8.04
N LEU A 110 -0.94 11.05 7.02
CA LEU A 110 -0.29 12.36 6.88
C LEU A 110 -1.31 13.49 6.66
N ARG A 111 -2.40 13.22 5.91
CA ARG A 111 -3.51 14.19 5.78
C ARG A 111 -4.08 14.57 7.14
N GLY A 112 -4.30 13.62 8.02
CA GLY A 112 -4.77 13.91 9.38
C GLY A 112 -3.77 14.77 10.15
N ALA A 113 -2.48 14.46 10.07
CA ALA A 113 -1.41 15.27 10.67
C ALA A 113 -1.38 16.70 10.08
N TRP A 114 -1.61 16.85 8.77
CA TRP A 114 -1.72 18.13 8.12
C TRP A 114 -2.90 18.96 8.62
N LEU A 115 -4.07 18.36 8.77
CA LEU A 115 -5.26 19.04 9.29
C LEU A 115 -5.02 19.62 10.68
N VAL A 116 -4.41 18.88 11.60
CA VAL A 116 -4.12 19.36 12.95
C VAL A 116 -2.90 20.29 13.01
N SER A 117 -2.08 20.34 11.97
CA SER A 117 -0.90 21.20 11.89
C SER A 117 -1.22 22.67 11.59
N ARG A 118 -2.45 22.95 11.17
CA ARG A 118 -2.87 24.29 10.72
C ARG A 118 -1.96 24.88 9.63
N GLY A 119 -1.62 24.05 8.63
CA GLY A 119 -0.85 24.47 7.47
C GLY A 119 0.67 24.57 7.68
N SER A 120 1.22 24.02 8.75
CA SER A 120 2.66 24.00 9.00
C SER A 120 3.25 22.63 8.67
N HIS A 121 4.20 22.56 7.73
CA HIS A 121 4.92 21.34 7.38
C HIS A 121 5.65 20.74 8.59
N ASP A 122 6.38 21.54 9.34
CA ASP A 122 7.12 21.06 10.53
C ASP A 122 6.18 20.47 11.59
N ARG A 123 5.04 21.10 11.84
CA ARG A 123 4.05 20.54 12.76
C ARG A 123 3.38 19.30 12.21
N ALA A 124 3.12 19.23 10.89
CA ALA A 124 2.59 18.03 10.25
C ALA A 124 3.55 16.85 10.42
N HIS A 125 4.84 17.04 10.16
CA HIS A 125 5.86 16.01 10.39
C HIS A 125 5.97 15.61 11.86
N MET A 126 5.92 16.57 12.77
CA MET A 126 5.92 16.28 14.20
C MET A 126 4.74 15.41 14.60
N TRP A 127 3.52 15.76 14.16
CA TRP A 127 2.31 15.01 14.45
C TRP A 127 2.30 13.63 13.77
N TYR A 128 2.78 13.54 12.53
CA TYR A 128 2.93 12.27 11.84
C TYR A 128 3.75 11.26 12.63
N ARG A 129 4.85 11.70 13.25
CA ARG A 129 5.75 10.86 14.04
C ARG A 129 5.24 10.57 15.44
N LYS A 130 4.64 11.54 16.13
CA LYS A 130 4.17 11.42 17.51
C LYS A 130 2.78 10.81 17.66
N GLY A 131 1.98 10.85 16.59
CA GLY A 131 0.54 10.62 16.66
C GLY A 131 -0.22 11.88 17.08
N TYR A 132 -1.42 12.04 16.57
CA TYR A 132 -2.20 13.27 16.72
C TYR A 132 -3.64 13.03 17.24
N TYR A 133 -3.92 11.84 17.78
CA TYR A 133 -5.26 11.50 18.26
C TYR A 133 -5.83 12.53 19.26
N TYR A 134 -5.06 12.86 20.27
CA TYR A 134 -5.53 13.80 21.30
C TYR A 134 -5.67 15.23 20.77
N GLU A 135 -4.80 15.64 19.85
CA GLU A 135 -4.93 16.95 19.18
C GLU A 135 -6.13 17.00 18.28
N ALA A 136 -6.36 15.97 17.45
CA ALA A 136 -7.56 15.84 16.63
C ALA A 136 -8.83 15.84 17.48
N LYS A 137 -8.83 15.13 18.61
CA LYS A 137 -9.96 15.14 19.56
C LYS A 137 -10.21 16.52 20.13
N ARG A 138 -9.16 17.23 20.57
CA ARG A 138 -9.24 18.60 21.10
C ARG A 138 -9.77 19.58 20.07
N MET A 139 -9.45 19.37 18.78
CA MET A 139 -9.89 20.20 17.66
C MET A 139 -11.27 19.79 17.10
N GLY A 140 -11.85 18.67 17.54
CA GLY A 140 -13.09 18.14 16.98
C GLY A 140 -12.95 17.48 15.60
N LEU A 141 -11.74 17.06 15.22
CA LEU A 141 -11.37 16.57 13.89
C LEU A 141 -11.20 15.05 13.81
N LEU A 142 -11.75 14.28 14.75
CA LEU A 142 -11.57 12.81 14.75
C LEU A 142 -12.20 12.15 13.50
N GLU A 143 -13.30 12.65 13.01
CA GLU A 143 -13.95 12.11 11.80
C GLU A 143 -13.15 12.48 10.55
N GLU A 144 -12.79 13.74 10.40
CA GLU A 144 -12.04 14.25 9.25
C GLU A 144 -10.64 13.63 9.14
N THR A 145 -10.04 13.28 10.27
CA THR A 145 -8.73 12.59 10.30
C THR A 145 -8.83 11.08 10.13
N GLY A 146 -10.05 10.51 10.14
CA GLY A 146 -10.28 9.07 10.06
C GLY A 146 -9.85 8.29 11.32
N LEU A 147 -9.68 8.99 12.46
CA LEU A 147 -9.30 8.37 13.73
C LEU A 147 -10.51 7.93 14.57
N ARG A 148 -11.72 8.30 14.17
CA ARG A 148 -12.95 7.75 14.69
C ARG A 148 -13.38 6.59 13.78
N GLY A 149 -13.30 5.38 14.28
CA GLY A 149 -13.86 4.17 13.70
C GLY A 149 -15.13 3.79 14.42
#